data_81a126e0b2cec853160778bd79f7c497
#
_entry.id   81a126e0b2cec853160778bd79f7c497
#
_cell.length_a   1.000
_cell.length_b   1.000
_cell.length_c   1.000
_cell.angle_alpha   90.00
_cell.angle_beta   90.00
_cell.angle_gamma   90.00
#
_symmetry.space_group_name_H-M   'P 1'
#
loop_
_entity.id
_entity.type
_entity.pdbx_description
1 polymer ?
#
loop_
_entity_poly.entity_id
_entity_poly.type
_entity_poly.pdbx_seq_one_letter_code
_entity_poly.pdbx_strand_id
1 'polypeptide(L)'
;SGIDIMVAAGAIYGDDGRLRYPRVLVEDMLVKANREITLFGRNSKHDMTLNGKKVHYGTAGAAVHMVDVKNRSYRDSTVLDLHNAARIVQHLDNIHFVQRPMVCRDILDNREMDLNTIYACTTGTEKHVGTSFTEPSFVDDAFEMLHMIAGGEASWRERPFISNSNCFVVPPMKFATESCQVMEKCIQGGMPILLLSAGQAGATAPAPIAGAIVQAVAECLAGIVYVNAIKPGHPAIFGTWPFVSDLRTGAMSGGSGEQALLTAGCA
;
A
#
# COMPACT_ATOMS: atom_id res chain seq x y z
N SER A 1 0.73 -15.64 15.32
CA SER A 1 1.49 -15.34 14.09
C SER A 1 0.56 -15.34 12.89
N GLY A 2 0.98 -14.78 11.76
CA GLY A 2 0.20 -14.80 10.53
C GLY A 2 -0.16 -16.22 10.06
N ILE A 3 0.72 -17.20 10.31
CA ILE A 3 0.44 -18.61 10.02
C ILE A 3 -0.74 -19.11 10.87
N ASP A 4 -0.75 -18.82 12.17
CA ASP A 4 -1.84 -19.27 13.05
C ASP A 4 -3.18 -18.67 12.66
N ILE A 5 -3.19 -17.37 12.28
CA ILE A 5 -4.39 -16.69 11.77
C ILE A 5 -4.92 -17.42 10.53
N MET A 6 -4.04 -17.75 9.59
CA MET A 6 -4.44 -18.37 8.35
C MET A 6 -4.86 -19.84 8.53
N VAL A 7 -4.19 -20.60 9.39
CA VAL A 7 -4.58 -21.97 9.73
C VAL A 7 -5.95 -21.98 10.41
N ALA A 8 -6.18 -21.07 11.37
CA ALA A 8 -7.48 -20.90 12.01
C ALA A 8 -8.60 -20.53 11.02
N ALA A 9 -8.26 -19.80 9.94
CA ALA A 9 -9.19 -19.47 8.86
C ALA A 9 -9.45 -20.60 7.87
N GLY A 10 -8.68 -21.70 7.92
CA GLY A 10 -8.84 -22.89 7.05
C GLY A 10 -7.73 -23.08 6.02
N ALA A 11 -6.61 -22.36 6.13
CA ALA A 11 -5.42 -22.65 5.32
C ALA A 11 -4.71 -23.91 5.84
N ILE A 12 -3.96 -24.56 4.95
CA ILE A 12 -3.24 -25.79 5.27
C ILE A 12 -1.74 -25.50 5.32
N TYR A 13 -1.14 -25.69 6.49
CA TYR A 13 0.30 -25.61 6.64
C TYR A 13 0.92 -26.99 6.41
N GLY A 14 1.73 -27.11 5.37
CA GLY A 14 2.33 -28.39 4.97
C GLY A 14 3.68 -28.64 5.65
N ASP A 15 4.13 -29.91 5.65
CA ASP A 15 5.42 -30.34 6.19
C ASP A 15 6.62 -29.70 5.45
N ASP A 16 6.38 -29.19 4.23
CA ASP A 16 7.34 -28.44 3.44
C ASP A 16 7.47 -26.96 3.84
N GLY A 17 6.80 -26.56 4.93
CA GLY A 17 6.80 -25.19 5.44
C GLY A 17 6.00 -24.20 4.59
N ARG A 18 5.14 -24.68 3.69
CA ARG A 18 4.30 -23.83 2.85
C ARG A 18 2.87 -23.77 3.35
N LEU A 19 2.32 -22.56 3.33
CA LEU A 19 0.93 -22.31 3.62
C LEU A 19 0.12 -22.36 2.32
N ARG A 20 -0.86 -23.27 2.26
CA ARG A 20 -1.73 -23.45 1.11
C ARG A 20 -3.11 -22.92 1.39
N TYR A 21 -3.68 -22.26 0.41
CA TYR A 21 -5.01 -21.65 0.47
C TYR A 21 -5.98 -22.53 -0.35
N PRO A 22 -6.82 -23.36 0.29
CA PRO A 22 -7.86 -24.09 -0.44
C PRO A 22 -8.78 -23.10 -1.19
N ARG A 23 -9.25 -23.52 -2.36
CA ARG A 23 -10.13 -22.69 -3.19
C ARG A 23 -11.35 -22.17 -2.42
N VAL A 24 -11.98 -23.04 -1.63
CA VAL A 24 -13.14 -22.70 -0.79
C VAL A 24 -12.80 -21.55 0.17
N LEU A 25 -11.64 -21.61 0.83
CA LEU A 25 -11.19 -20.52 1.72
C LEU A 25 -11.10 -19.18 0.97
N VAL A 26 -10.51 -19.18 -0.23
CA VAL A 26 -10.36 -17.97 -1.03
C VAL A 26 -11.73 -17.42 -1.42
N GLU A 27 -12.60 -18.26 -1.95
CA GLU A 27 -13.96 -17.88 -2.37
C GLU A 27 -14.79 -17.34 -1.19
N ASP A 28 -14.76 -17.99 -0.03
CA ASP A 28 -15.46 -17.55 1.17
C ASP A 28 -14.95 -16.19 1.68
N MET A 29 -13.63 -15.95 1.64
CA MET A 29 -13.06 -14.66 2.06
C MET A 29 -13.33 -13.55 1.05
N LEU A 30 -13.42 -13.86 -0.25
CA LEU A 30 -13.84 -12.90 -1.27
C LEU A 30 -15.31 -12.49 -1.13
N VAL A 31 -16.18 -13.37 -0.65
CA VAL A 31 -17.57 -13.03 -0.32
C VAL A 31 -17.64 -12.07 0.87
N LYS A 32 -16.76 -12.23 1.86
CA LYS A 32 -16.68 -11.36 3.04
C LYS A 32 -16.00 -10.01 2.75
N ALA A 33 -15.18 -9.93 1.70
CA ALA A 33 -14.44 -8.72 1.37
C ALA A 33 -15.37 -7.55 0.99
N ASN A 34 -15.05 -6.37 1.49
CA ASN A 34 -15.80 -5.16 1.15
C ASN A 34 -15.61 -4.82 -0.34
N ARG A 35 -16.72 -4.65 -1.06
CA ARG A 35 -16.75 -4.35 -2.49
C ARG A 35 -16.85 -2.85 -2.79
N GLU A 36 -17.23 -2.06 -1.81
CA GLU A 36 -17.29 -0.62 -1.91
C GLU A 36 -16.54 0.00 -0.74
N ILE A 37 -15.45 0.68 -1.04
CA ILE A 37 -14.55 1.26 -0.05
C ILE A 37 -14.55 2.77 -0.21
N THR A 38 -14.80 3.51 0.87
CA THR A 38 -14.59 4.94 0.88
C THR A 38 -13.25 5.26 1.54
N LEU A 39 -12.37 5.91 0.80
CA LEU A 39 -11.17 6.54 1.31
C LEU A 39 -11.48 8.00 1.67
N PHE A 40 -11.48 8.30 2.95
CA PHE A 40 -11.85 9.60 3.46
C PHE A 40 -10.71 10.61 3.34
N GLY A 41 -11.05 11.84 2.95
CA GLY A 41 -10.20 12.99 3.20
C GLY A 41 -10.39 13.52 4.63
N ARG A 42 -9.47 14.36 5.13
CA ARG A 42 -9.73 15.13 6.37
C ARG A 42 -10.92 16.08 6.20
N ASN A 43 -11.14 16.54 4.97
CA ASN A 43 -12.33 17.28 4.57
C ASN A 43 -13.18 16.39 3.66
N SER A 44 -14.48 16.27 3.96
CA SER A 44 -15.41 15.38 3.27
C SER A 44 -15.57 15.67 1.76
N LYS A 45 -15.26 16.87 1.30
CA LYS A 45 -15.24 17.20 -0.14
C LYS A 45 -14.22 16.38 -0.93
N HIS A 46 -13.28 15.74 -0.26
CA HIS A 46 -12.22 14.92 -0.83
C HIS A 46 -12.42 13.42 -0.61
N ASP A 47 -13.61 13.01 -0.17
CA ASP A 47 -13.92 11.60 -0.02
C ASP A 47 -13.99 10.90 -1.38
N MET A 48 -13.44 9.71 -1.45
CA MET A 48 -13.39 8.90 -2.67
C MET A 48 -14.02 7.55 -2.44
N THR A 49 -15.05 7.22 -3.20
CA THR A 49 -15.66 5.89 -3.16
C THR A 49 -15.13 5.04 -4.30
N LEU A 50 -14.50 3.94 -3.95
CA LEU A 50 -14.00 2.90 -4.86
C LEU A 50 -15.10 1.85 -5.02
N ASN A 51 -15.78 1.85 -6.18
CA ASN A 51 -16.89 0.94 -6.46
C ASN A 51 -16.84 0.33 -7.87
N GLY A 52 -15.64 0.32 -8.47
CA GLY A 52 -15.40 -0.24 -9.80
C GLY A 52 -15.89 0.60 -10.98
N LYS A 53 -16.49 1.77 -10.74
CA LYS A 53 -17.03 2.66 -11.81
C LYS A 53 -16.30 3.99 -11.93
N LYS A 54 -15.54 4.37 -10.93
CA LYS A 54 -14.81 5.65 -10.89
C LYS A 54 -13.32 5.40 -10.89
N VAL A 55 -12.60 6.26 -11.59
CA VAL A 55 -11.12 6.27 -11.60
C VAL A 55 -10.65 7.44 -10.75
N HIS A 56 -9.75 7.16 -9.81
CA HIS A 56 -9.10 8.15 -8.97
C HIS A 56 -7.60 8.12 -9.22
N TYR A 57 -7.01 9.28 -9.44
CA TYR A 57 -5.57 9.43 -9.63
C TYR A 57 -4.91 9.93 -8.35
N GLY A 58 -3.72 9.42 -8.08
CA GLY A 58 -2.89 9.85 -6.96
C GLY A 58 -1.43 9.97 -7.36
N THR A 59 -0.61 10.46 -6.45
CA THR A 59 0.83 10.34 -6.59
C THR A 59 1.25 8.89 -6.41
N ALA A 60 2.48 8.56 -6.81
CA ALA A 60 3.04 7.23 -6.68
C ALA A 60 4.51 7.32 -6.27
N GLY A 61 5.04 6.26 -5.85
CA GLY A 61 6.43 6.21 -5.52
C GLY A 61 6.66 5.52 -4.23
N ALA A 62 7.88 5.44 -3.68
CA ALA A 62 8.50 6.58 -3.02
C ALA A 62 9.90 6.85 -3.63
N ALA A 63 10.08 7.98 -4.24
CA ALA A 63 11.37 8.42 -4.76
C ALA A 63 12.35 8.71 -3.62
N VAL A 64 13.62 8.37 -3.84
CA VAL A 64 14.72 8.62 -2.90
C VAL A 64 15.54 9.86 -3.26
N HIS A 65 15.27 10.44 -4.43
CA HIS A 65 15.93 11.64 -4.93
C HIS A 65 14.92 12.61 -5.52
N MET A 66 15.29 13.88 -5.49
CA MET A 66 14.57 14.97 -6.15
C MET A 66 15.47 15.61 -7.20
N VAL A 67 14.86 16.12 -8.28
CA VAL A 67 15.55 17.04 -9.19
C VAL A 67 15.35 18.46 -8.65
N ASP A 68 16.44 19.10 -8.26
CA ASP A 68 16.41 20.52 -7.92
C ASP A 68 16.16 21.33 -9.18
N VAL A 69 15.05 22.07 -9.21
CA VAL A 69 14.59 22.83 -10.39
C VAL A 69 15.55 23.97 -10.74
N LYS A 70 16.20 24.59 -9.74
CA LYS A 70 17.10 25.72 -9.94
C LYS A 70 18.43 25.27 -10.51
N ASN A 71 19.00 24.23 -9.92
CA ASN A 71 20.34 23.75 -10.25
C ASN A 71 20.35 22.63 -11.29
N ARG A 72 19.16 22.07 -11.61
CA ARG A 72 18.99 20.90 -12.50
C ARG A 72 19.85 19.70 -12.10
N SER A 73 20.05 19.54 -10.81
CA SER A 73 20.86 18.44 -10.23
C SER A 73 19.99 17.52 -9.39
N TYR A 74 20.38 16.24 -9.31
CA TYR A 74 19.77 15.31 -8.38
C TYR A 74 20.29 15.59 -6.97
N ARG A 75 19.40 15.54 -6.00
CA ARG A 75 19.72 15.58 -4.57
C ARG A 75 18.79 14.65 -3.80
N ASP A 76 19.15 14.35 -2.57
CA ASP A 76 18.27 13.62 -1.65
C ASP A 76 16.97 14.38 -1.42
N SER A 77 15.89 13.60 -1.29
CA SER A 77 14.58 14.14 -0.93
C SER A 77 14.48 14.41 0.57
N THR A 78 13.73 15.43 0.94
CA THR A 78 13.57 15.91 2.31
C THR A 78 12.11 15.89 2.75
N VAL A 79 11.86 16.00 4.07
CA VAL A 79 10.50 16.15 4.62
C VAL A 79 9.81 17.42 4.10
N LEU A 80 10.56 18.48 3.85
CA LEU A 80 10.03 19.71 3.27
C LEU A 80 9.57 19.50 1.81
N ASP A 81 10.31 18.71 1.03
CA ASP A 81 9.90 18.35 -0.33
C ASP A 81 8.59 17.58 -0.31
N LEU A 82 8.46 16.62 0.62
CA LEU A 82 7.24 15.84 0.79
C LEU A 82 6.04 16.72 1.17
N HIS A 83 6.21 17.64 2.12
CA HIS A 83 5.19 18.61 2.50
C HIS A 83 4.77 19.50 1.32
N ASN A 84 5.75 20.01 0.57
CA ASN A 84 5.47 20.83 -0.61
C ASN A 84 4.76 20.04 -1.72
N ALA A 85 5.11 18.77 -1.94
CA ALA A 85 4.41 17.90 -2.88
C ALA A 85 2.93 17.71 -2.46
N ALA A 86 2.66 17.49 -1.18
CA ALA A 86 1.31 17.36 -0.65
C ALA A 86 0.51 18.68 -0.84
N ARG A 87 1.14 19.84 -0.61
CA ARG A 87 0.53 21.16 -0.88
C ARG A 87 0.22 21.38 -2.36
N ILE A 88 1.09 20.96 -3.26
CA ILE A 88 0.82 21.06 -4.70
C ILE A 88 -0.41 20.19 -5.04
N VAL A 89 -0.44 18.94 -4.57
CA VAL A 89 -1.57 18.03 -4.81
C VAL A 89 -2.88 18.59 -4.24
N GLN A 90 -2.85 19.33 -3.12
CA GLN A 90 -4.05 19.96 -2.57
C GLN A 90 -4.76 20.86 -3.59
N HIS A 91 -4.01 21.52 -4.47
CA HIS A 91 -4.53 22.48 -5.45
C HIS A 91 -4.76 21.86 -6.86
N LEU A 92 -4.57 20.55 -7.01
CA LEU A 92 -4.75 19.84 -8.29
C LEU A 92 -6.04 19.01 -8.25
N ASP A 93 -7.11 19.48 -8.90
CA ASP A 93 -8.43 18.83 -8.84
C ASP A 93 -8.41 17.37 -9.36
N ASN A 94 -7.58 17.09 -10.35
CA ASN A 94 -7.47 15.76 -10.97
C ASN A 94 -6.47 14.82 -10.27
N ILE A 95 -5.85 15.26 -9.18
CA ILE A 95 -5.07 14.37 -8.29
C ILE A 95 -5.85 14.25 -6.99
N HIS A 96 -6.45 13.09 -6.78
CA HIS A 96 -7.49 12.91 -5.75
C HIS A 96 -6.93 12.55 -4.38
N PHE A 97 -5.74 11.94 -4.32
CA PHE A 97 -5.08 11.53 -3.08
C PHE A 97 -3.56 11.65 -3.16
N VAL A 98 -2.91 11.70 -2.00
CA VAL A 98 -1.44 11.65 -1.89
C VAL A 98 -1.03 10.24 -1.47
N GLN A 99 -0.48 9.46 -2.40
CA GLN A 99 0.34 8.32 -2.02
C GLN A 99 1.76 8.86 -1.78
N ARG A 100 2.35 8.64 -0.61
CA ARG A 100 3.68 9.16 -0.25
C ARG A 100 4.65 9.14 -1.45
N PRO A 101 4.94 10.28 -2.09
CA PRO A 101 5.70 10.27 -3.34
C PRO A 101 7.21 10.17 -3.16
N MET A 102 7.71 10.39 -1.94
CA MET A 102 9.15 10.36 -1.66
C MET A 102 9.47 9.95 -0.23
N VAL A 103 10.70 9.52 0.00
CA VAL A 103 11.26 9.19 1.31
C VAL A 103 11.92 10.44 1.90
N CYS A 104 11.75 10.69 3.20
CA CYS A 104 12.38 11.81 3.90
C CYS A 104 13.80 11.42 4.31
N ARG A 105 14.78 11.56 3.40
CA ARG A 105 16.17 11.12 3.62
C ARG A 105 16.98 12.02 4.55
N ASP A 106 16.49 13.17 4.87
CA ASP A 106 17.02 14.09 5.88
C ASP A 106 16.70 13.65 7.33
N ILE A 107 15.85 12.63 7.51
CA ILE A 107 15.52 12.05 8.82
C ILE A 107 16.11 10.64 8.86
N LEU A 108 17.08 10.41 9.75
CA LEU A 108 17.83 9.16 9.81
C LEU A 108 17.19 8.10 10.72
N ASP A 109 16.45 8.52 11.74
CA ASP A 109 15.71 7.61 12.60
C ASP A 109 14.41 7.17 11.92
N ASN A 110 14.17 5.87 11.83
CA ASN A 110 13.04 5.30 11.10
C ASN A 110 11.69 5.67 11.73
N ARG A 111 11.62 5.72 13.07
CA ARG A 111 10.40 6.11 13.78
C ARG A 111 10.04 7.57 13.52
N GLU A 112 11.04 8.46 13.64
CA GLU A 112 10.88 9.87 13.33
C GLU A 112 10.52 10.07 11.85
N MET A 113 11.12 9.31 10.95
CA MET A 113 10.81 9.38 9.52
C MET A 113 9.35 9.00 9.23
N ASP A 114 8.84 7.91 9.81
CA ASP A 114 7.46 7.47 9.61
C ASP A 114 6.46 8.51 10.16
N LEU A 115 6.69 9.04 11.37
CA LEU A 115 5.82 10.05 11.99
C LEU A 115 5.86 11.39 11.22
N ASN A 116 7.06 11.86 10.85
CA ASN A 116 7.20 13.10 10.09
C ASN A 116 6.64 12.96 8.66
N THR A 117 6.68 11.78 8.06
CA THR A 117 6.01 11.50 6.78
C THR A 117 4.51 11.74 6.89
N ILE A 118 3.86 11.21 7.92
CA ILE A 118 2.43 11.42 8.17
C ILE A 118 2.14 12.89 8.43
N TYR A 119 2.91 13.52 9.30
CA TYR A 119 2.75 14.93 9.65
C TYR A 119 2.89 15.84 8.42
N ALA A 120 3.95 15.67 7.62
CA ALA A 120 4.18 16.45 6.42
C ALA A 120 3.05 16.32 5.39
N CYS A 121 2.57 15.10 5.15
CA CYS A 121 1.45 14.87 4.24
C CYS A 121 0.16 15.48 4.77
N THR A 122 -0.21 15.20 6.01
CA THR A 122 -1.48 15.66 6.60
C THR A 122 -1.53 17.17 6.82
N THR A 123 -0.42 17.85 7.06
CA THR A 123 -0.37 19.31 7.12
C THR A 123 -0.34 19.97 5.74
N GLY A 124 0.09 19.23 4.71
CA GLY A 124 0.15 19.72 3.32
C GLY A 124 -1.16 19.56 2.55
N THR A 125 -2.02 18.60 2.90
CA THR A 125 -3.27 18.37 2.19
C THR A 125 -4.41 17.91 3.10
N GLU A 126 -5.65 18.20 2.71
CA GLU A 126 -6.88 17.65 3.31
C GLU A 126 -7.37 16.39 2.58
N LYS A 127 -6.72 15.99 1.49
CA LYS A 127 -7.04 14.78 0.72
C LYS A 127 -6.61 13.53 1.49
N HIS A 128 -7.10 12.37 1.03
CA HIS A 128 -6.66 11.08 1.58
C HIS A 128 -5.15 10.89 1.38
N VAL A 129 -4.49 10.30 2.38
CA VAL A 129 -3.04 10.03 2.34
C VAL A 129 -2.78 8.53 2.43
N GLY A 130 -2.02 8.00 1.49
CA GLY A 130 -1.44 6.65 1.57
C GLY A 130 0.00 6.73 2.11
N THR A 131 0.31 5.94 3.11
CA THR A 131 1.64 5.83 3.71
C THR A 131 2.05 4.38 3.92
N SER A 132 3.25 4.14 4.43
CA SER A 132 3.73 2.84 4.88
C SER A 132 4.52 3.02 6.16
N PHE A 133 4.70 1.93 6.92
CA PHE A 133 5.48 1.92 8.15
C PHE A 133 6.68 0.98 7.99
N THR A 134 7.79 1.34 8.59
CA THR A 134 9.02 0.55 8.57
C THR A 134 8.98 -0.57 9.61
N GLU A 135 8.33 -0.34 10.77
CA GLU A 135 8.23 -1.31 11.86
C GLU A 135 6.84 -1.32 12.51
N PRO A 136 6.41 -2.48 13.03
CA PRO A 136 5.11 -2.59 13.70
C PRO A 136 4.97 -1.71 14.94
N SER A 137 6.05 -1.47 15.66
CA SER A 137 6.06 -0.65 16.90
C SER A 137 5.69 0.81 16.63
N PHE A 138 5.99 1.33 15.44
CA PHE A 138 5.73 2.74 15.10
C PHE A 138 4.28 3.01 14.73
N VAL A 139 3.51 1.96 14.47
CA VAL A 139 2.08 2.08 14.12
C VAL A 139 1.27 2.62 15.30
N ASP A 140 1.62 2.23 16.54
CA ASP A 140 0.92 2.69 17.74
C ASP A 140 1.11 4.21 17.96
N ASP A 141 2.35 4.69 17.82
CA ASP A 141 2.68 6.12 17.89
C ASP A 141 1.95 6.93 16.80
N ALA A 142 1.88 6.35 15.60
CA ALA A 142 1.15 6.97 14.50
C ALA A 142 -0.34 7.09 14.83
N PHE A 143 -0.96 6.07 15.44
CA PHE A 143 -2.37 6.15 15.85
C PHE A 143 -2.60 7.22 16.91
N GLU A 144 -1.69 7.41 17.88
CA GLU A 144 -1.81 8.50 18.83
C GLU A 144 -1.87 9.87 18.14
N MET A 145 -0.97 10.11 17.19
CA MET A 145 -0.96 11.33 16.38
C MET A 145 -2.22 11.46 15.52
N LEU A 146 -2.66 10.39 14.88
CA LEU A 146 -3.86 10.37 14.02
C LEU A 146 -5.14 10.63 14.83
N HIS A 147 -5.25 10.09 16.03
CA HIS A 147 -6.36 10.36 16.93
C HIS A 147 -6.39 11.84 17.35
N MET A 148 -5.22 12.45 17.63
CA MET A 148 -5.15 13.90 17.90
C MET A 148 -5.62 14.72 16.71
N ILE A 149 -5.16 14.40 15.49
CA ILE A 149 -5.56 15.10 14.26
C ILE A 149 -7.06 14.93 13.97
N ALA A 150 -7.61 13.75 14.24
CA ALA A 150 -9.03 13.44 14.02
C ALA A 150 -9.96 14.06 15.07
N GLY A 151 -9.44 14.51 16.21
CA GLY A 151 -10.24 14.96 17.36
C GLY A 151 -10.70 13.82 18.26
N GLY A 152 -10.05 12.65 18.21
CA GLY A 152 -10.27 11.48 19.03
C GLY A 152 -10.32 10.17 18.25
N GLU A 153 -10.17 9.05 18.98
CA GLU A 153 -10.20 7.71 18.37
C GLU A 153 -11.52 7.40 17.68
N ALA A 154 -12.66 7.80 18.26
CA ALA A 154 -13.97 7.57 17.65
C ALA A 154 -14.10 8.25 16.28
N SER A 155 -13.69 9.52 16.19
CA SER A 155 -13.70 10.27 14.92
C SER A 155 -12.74 9.67 13.88
N TRP A 156 -11.58 9.18 14.34
CA TRP A 156 -10.66 8.46 13.45
C TRP A 156 -11.30 7.19 12.89
N ARG A 157 -11.90 6.36 13.74
CA ARG A 157 -12.53 5.08 13.32
C ARG A 157 -13.71 5.27 12.38
N GLU A 158 -14.41 6.37 12.51
CA GLU A 158 -15.51 6.74 11.61
C GLU A 158 -14.99 7.18 10.23
N ARG A 159 -13.89 7.96 10.21
CA ARG A 159 -13.35 8.56 8.99
C ARG A 159 -11.81 8.48 8.93
N PRO A 160 -11.25 7.28 8.70
CA PRO A 160 -9.80 7.12 8.58
C PRO A 160 -9.29 7.78 7.29
N PHE A 161 -8.63 8.91 7.41
CA PHE A 161 -8.11 9.71 6.28
C PHE A 161 -6.72 9.30 5.82
N ILE A 162 -6.16 8.23 6.40
CA ILE A 162 -4.89 7.61 5.98
C ILE A 162 -5.12 6.13 5.74
N SER A 163 -4.44 5.58 4.72
CA SER A 163 -4.33 4.14 4.45
C SER A 163 -2.89 3.67 4.53
N ASN A 164 -2.71 2.39 4.88
CA ASN A 164 -1.42 1.71 4.83
C ASN A 164 -1.23 1.06 3.46
N SER A 165 -0.22 1.51 2.71
CA SER A 165 0.24 0.85 1.49
C SER A 165 1.28 -0.19 1.86
N ASN A 166 0.94 -1.46 1.71
CA ASN A 166 1.69 -2.57 2.26
C ASN A 166 2.21 -3.51 1.16
N CYS A 167 3.53 -3.53 0.96
CA CYS A 167 4.23 -4.54 0.19
C CYS A 167 4.51 -5.76 1.08
N PHE A 168 3.46 -6.49 1.45
CA PHE A 168 3.53 -7.62 2.38
C PHE A 168 4.18 -8.87 1.78
N VAL A 169 4.34 -8.90 0.46
CA VAL A 169 4.96 -10.01 -0.26
C VAL A 169 6.35 -9.63 -0.72
N VAL A 170 7.31 -10.50 -0.43
CA VAL A 170 8.59 -10.57 -1.12
C VAL A 170 8.43 -11.56 -2.28
N PRO A 171 8.27 -11.10 -3.52
CA PRO A 171 8.05 -11.99 -4.66
C PRO A 171 9.24 -12.94 -4.88
N PRO A 172 9.00 -14.21 -5.21
CA PRO A 172 7.69 -14.82 -5.40
C PRO A 172 7.09 -15.40 -4.11
N MET A 173 5.82 -15.12 -3.84
CA MET A 173 4.94 -15.86 -2.92
C MET A 173 5.43 -15.99 -1.46
N LYS A 174 6.30 -15.09 -0.96
CA LYS A 174 6.81 -15.11 0.41
C LYS A 174 6.32 -13.90 1.18
N PHE A 175 5.55 -14.10 2.25
CA PHE A 175 5.11 -13.01 3.11
C PHE A 175 6.25 -12.53 4.03
N ALA A 176 6.40 -11.21 4.16
CA ALA A 176 7.35 -10.58 5.06
C ALA A 176 6.73 -10.44 6.46
N THR A 177 7.43 -10.94 7.48
CA THR A 177 6.91 -10.99 8.85
C THR A 177 6.54 -9.59 9.37
N GLU A 178 7.45 -8.65 9.27
CA GLU A 178 7.26 -7.27 9.76
C GLU A 178 6.11 -6.57 9.03
N SER A 179 6.04 -6.73 7.71
CA SER A 179 4.96 -6.15 6.91
C SER A 179 3.59 -6.73 7.26
N CYS A 180 3.51 -8.03 7.56
CA CYS A 180 2.28 -8.65 8.05
C CYS A 180 1.89 -8.11 9.42
N GLN A 181 2.84 -7.94 10.34
CA GLN A 181 2.59 -7.39 11.68
C GLN A 181 2.14 -5.92 11.61
N VAL A 182 2.75 -5.11 10.74
CA VAL A 182 2.28 -3.74 10.46
C VAL A 182 0.83 -3.77 9.98
N MET A 183 0.53 -4.65 9.02
CA MET A 183 -0.84 -4.78 8.49
C MET A 183 -1.84 -5.21 9.57
N GLU A 184 -1.49 -6.18 10.42
CA GLU A 184 -2.32 -6.62 11.56
C GLU A 184 -2.68 -5.44 12.47
N LYS A 185 -1.70 -4.62 12.87
CA LYS A 185 -1.91 -3.42 13.69
C LYS A 185 -2.76 -2.37 13.01
N CYS A 186 -2.50 -2.09 11.73
CA CYS A 186 -3.30 -1.15 10.94
C CYS A 186 -4.77 -1.59 10.86
N ILE A 187 -5.04 -2.89 10.64
CA ILE A 187 -6.40 -3.44 10.62
C ILE A 187 -7.09 -3.29 11.97
N GLN A 188 -6.38 -3.59 13.08
CA GLN A 188 -6.91 -3.43 14.45
C GLN A 188 -7.25 -1.97 14.76
N GLY A 189 -6.42 -1.04 14.32
CA GLY A 189 -6.64 0.40 14.46
C GLY A 189 -7.65 1.01 13.46
N GLY A 190 -8.20 0.22 12.54
CA GLY A 190 -9.22 0.69 11.57
C GLY A 190 -8.66 1.39 10.33
N MET A 191 -7.35 1.32 10.09
CA MET A 191 -6.71 1.93 8.92
C MET A 191 -6.92 1.07 7.67
N PRO A 192 -7.47 1.62 6.55
CA PRO A 192 -7.59 0.88 5.29
C PRO A 192 -6.25 0.38 4.78
N ILE A 193 -6.25 -0.76 4.10
CA ILE A 193 -5.04 -1.40 3.56
C ILE A 193 -5.05 -1.35 2.04
N LEU A 194 -3.98 -0.86 1.43
CA LEU A 194 -3.65 -1.08 0.03
C LEU A 194 -2.63 -2.21 -0.05
N LEU A 195 -3.07 -3.36 -0.57
CA LEU A 195 -2.23 -4.53 -0.76
C LEU A 195 -1.42 -4.39 -2.05
N LEU A 196 -0.10 -4.49 -1.95
CA LEU A 196 0.79 -4.34 -3.10
C LEU A 196 1.58 -5.63 -3.35
N SER A 197 1.60 -6.05 -4.61
CA SER A 197 2.54 -7.05 -5.15
C SER A 197 3.38 -6.40 -6.24
N ALA A 198 4.70 -6.41 -6.08
CA ALA A 198 5.67 -5.71 -6.93
C ALA A 198 6.63 -6.69 -7.63
N GLY A 199 6.14 -7.82 -8.12
CA GLY A 199 6.92 -8.80 -8.85
C GLY A 199 7.47 -8.24 -10.17
N GLN A 200 8.72 -8.59 -10.50
CA GLN A 200 9.38 -8.18 -11.74
C GLN A 200 9.39 -9.34 -12.73
N ALA A 201 8.68 -9.22 -13.83
CA ALA A 201 8.68 -10.20 -14.91
C ALA A 201 10.12 -10.42 -15.42
N GLY A 202 10.55 -11.69 -15.41
CA GLY A 202 11.91 -12.08 -15.77
C GLY A 202 12.93 -12.10 -14.64
N ALA A 203 12.56 -11.64 -13.41
CA ALA A 203 13.45 -11.69 -12.24
C ALA A 203 12.74 -12.38 -11.05
N THR A 204 11.79 -11.69 -10.41
CA THR A 204 11.03 -12.21 -9.25
C THR A 204 9.62 -12.67 -9.60
N ALA A 205 9.27 -12.64 -10.89
CA ALA A 205 8.08 -13.22 -11.48
C ALA A 205 8.45 -13.89 -12.82
N PRO A 206 7.59 -14.81 -13.35
CA PRO A 206 7.82 -15.42 -14.64
C PRO A 206 8.04 -14.39 -15.74
N ALA A 207 8.95 -14.66 -16.71
CA ALA A 207 9.20 -13.79 -17.85
C ALA A 207 7.96 -13.65 -18.78
N PRO A 208 7.18 -14.72 -19.07
CA PRO A 208 5.95 -14.58 -19.82
C PRO A 208 4.92 -13.73 -19.09
N ILE A 209 4.32 -12.76 -19.80
CA ILE A 209 3.35 -11.78 -19.24
C ILE A 209 2.21 -12.49 -18.50
N ALA A 210 1.60 -13.52 -19.09
CA ALA A 210 0.51 -14.26 -18.45
C ALA A 210 0.93 -14.89 -17.11
N GLY A 211 2.14 -15.43 -17.02
CA GLY A 211 2.68 -16.01 -15.78
C GLY A 211 2.90 -14.94 -14.70
N ALA A 212 3.42 -13.77 -15.08
CA ALA A 212 3.62 -12.64 -14.17
C ALA A 212 2.28 -12.10 -13.64
N ILE A 213 1.25 -12.00 -14.50
CA ILE A 213 -0.12 -11.62 -14.10
C ILE A 213 -0.68 -12.62 -13.08
N VAL A 214 -0.60 -13.92 -13.37
CA VAL A 214 -1.10 -14.96 -12.46
C VAL A 214 -0.45 -14.85 -11.08
N GLN A 215 0.87 -14.66 -11.02
CA GLN A 215 1.58 -14.49 -9.75
C GLN A 215 1.12 -13.23 -9.01
N ALA A 216 1.11 -12.07 -9.68
CA ALA A 216 0.72 -10.80 -9.05
C ALA A 216 -0.71 -10.86 -8.49
N VAL A 217 -1.65 -11.42 -9.26
CA VAL A 217 -3.05 -11.62 -8.84
C VAL A 217 -3.12 -12.59 -7.65
N ALA A 218 -2.41 -13.72 -7.71
CA ALA A 218 -2.41 -14.70 -6.62
C ALA A 218 -1.87 -14.12 -5.31
N GLU A 219 -0.78 -13.34 -5.38
CA GLU A 219 -0.19 -12.67 -4.21
C GLU A 219 -1.17 -11.65 -3.60
N CYS A 220 -1.80 -10.80 -4.41
CA CYS A 220 -2.79 -9.85 -3.90
C CYS A 220 -4.06 -10.53 -3.37
N LEU A 221 -4.54 -11.60 -4.01
CA LEU A 221 -5.66 -12.39 -3.49
C LEU A 221 -5.33 -13.01 -2.13
N ALA A 222 -4.11 -13.54 -1.95
CA ALA A 222 -3.68 -14.06 -0.66
C ALA A 222 -3.68 -12.97 0.42
N GLY A 223 -3.34 -11.73 0.08
CA GLY A 223 -3.47 -10.56 0.97
C GLY A 223 -4.91 -10.24 1.33
N ILE A 224 -5.84 -10.24 0.36
CA ILE A 224 -7.28 -10.06 0.62
C ILE A 224 -7.80 -11.13 1.58
N VAL A 225 -7.41 -12.38 1.37
CA VAL A 225 -7.76 -13.51 2.27
C VAL A 225 -7.22 -13.24 3.67
N TYR A 226 -5.96 -12.80 3.80
CA TYR A 226 -5.33 -12.52 5.08
C TYR A 226 -6.04 -11.38 5.84
N VAL A 227 -6.34 -10.28 5.18
CA VAL A 227 -7.08 -9.16 5.79
C VAL A 227 -8.44 -9.60 6.30
N ASN A 228 -9.20 -10.38 5.50
CA ASN A 228 -10.52 -10.85 5.89
C ASN A 228 -10.50 -11.99 6.91
N ALA A 229 -9.41 -12.72 7.03
CA ALA A 229 -9.18 -13.66 8.14
C ALA A 229 -8.98 -12.94 9.48
N ILE A 230 -8.33 -11.76 9.46
CA ILE A 230 -8.15 -10.92 10.67
C ILE A 230 -9.46 -10.21 11.02
N LYS A 231 -10.06 -9.53 10.04
CA LYS A 231 -11.29 -8.74 10.24
C LYS A 231 -12.14 -8.78 8.97
N PRO A 232 -13.21 -9.60 8.94
CA PRO A 232 -14.10 -9.68 7.80
C PRO A 232 -14.66 -8.32 7.40
N GLY A 233 -14.62 -8.00 6.12
CA GLY A 233 -15.13 -6.73 5.57
C GLY A 233 -14.25 -5.50 5.85
N HIS A 234 -13.05 -5.67 6.41
CA HIS A 234 -12.13 -4.54 6.58
C HIS A 234 -11.74 -3.95 5.21
N PRO A 235 -11.68 -2.61 5.07
CA PRO A 235 -11.31 -1.97 3.81
C PRO A 235 -9.93 -2.42 3.32
N ALA A 236 -9.89 -3.20 2.24
CA ALA A 236 -8.68 -3.71 1.62
C ALA A 236 -8.77 -3.52 0.11
N ILE A 237 -7.80 -2.81 -0.44
CA ILE A 237 -7.72 -2.49 -1.86
C ILE A 237 -6.78 -3.48 -2.52
N PHE A 238 -7.25 -4.13 -3.58
CA PHE A 238 -6.45 -5.00 -4.43
C PHE A 238 -5.54 -4.13 -5.30
N GLY A 239 -4.24 -4.19 -5.07
CA GLY A 239 -3.27 -3.33 -5.72
C GLY A 239 -2.08 -4.10 -6.28
N THR A 240 -2.15 -4.48 -7.56
CA THR A 240 -0.98 -5.04 -8.25
C THR A 240 -0.08 -3.91 -8.76
N TRP A 241 1.22 -4.11 -8.63
CA TRP A 241 2.22 -3.18 -9.17
C TRP A 241 3.34 -3.95 -9.87
N PRO A 242 3.03 -4.69 -10.95
CA PRO A 242 4.01 -5.51 -11.64
C PRO A 242 5.01 -4.65 -12.41
N PHE A 243 6.26 -5.11 -12.40
CA PHE A 243 7.37 -4.50 -13.13
C PHE A 243 7.92 -5.45 -14.18
N VAL A 244 8.82 -4.94 -15.03
CA VAL A 244 9.56 -5.71 -16.01
C VAL A 244 11.06 -5.50 -15.76
N SER A 245 11.84 -6.58 -15.82
CA SER A 245 13.30 -6.49 -15.83
C SER A 245 13.82 -6.52 -17.26
N ASP A 246 14.76 -5.64 -17.57
CA ASP A 246 15.59 -5.81 -18.76
C ASP A 246 16.52 -7.00 -18.52
N LEU A 247 16.27 -8.12 -19.22
CA LEU A 247 17.01 -9.36 -19.04
C LEU A 247 18.49 -9.26 -19.46
N ARG A 248 18.89 -8.23 -20.17
CA ARG A 248 20.28 -7.98 -20.58
C ARG A 248 21.09 -7.32 -19.48
N THR A 249 20.46 -6.42 -18.74
CA THR A 249 21.13 -5.57 -17.73
C THR A 249 20.74 -5.91 -16.30
N GLY A 250 19.63 -6.64 -16.10
CA GLY A 250 19.03 -6.89 -14.79
C GLY A 250 18.32 -5.66 -14.20
N ALA A 251 18.31 -4.53 -14.90
CA ALA A 251 17.70 -3.31 -14.41
C ALA A 251 16.18 -3.35 -14.53
N MET A 252 15.49 -2.67 -13.61
CA MET A 252 14.06 -2.43 -13.71
C MET A 252 13.75 -1.54 -14.91
N SER A 253 12.87 -2.01 -15.79
CA SER A 253 12.37 -1.26 -16.94
C SER A 253 10.99 -0.70 -16.63
N GLY A 254 10.95 0.52 -16.05
CA GLY A 254 9.71 1.21 -15.73
C GLY A 254 9.11 1.91 -16.94
N GLY A 255 7.78 1.87 -17.07
CA GLY A 255 7.04 2.55 -18.15
C GLY A 255 7.12 1.88 -19.51
N SER A 256 7.52 0.60 -19.58
CA SER A 256 7.55 -0.16 -20.83
C SER A 256 6.14 -0.56 -21.30
N GLY A 257 6.00 -0.91 -22.58
CA GLY A 257 4.76 -1.45 -23.15
C GLY A 257 4.31 -2.74 -22.45
N GLU A 258 5.26 -3.59 -22.09
CA GLU A 258 5.02 -4.83 -21.35
C GLU A 258 4.46 -4.55 -19.94
N GLN A 259 4.95 -3.51 -19.26
CA GLN A 259 4.41 -3.10 -17.96
C GLN A 259 2.97 -2.58 -18.08
N ALA A 260 2.65 -1.86 -19.15
CA ALA A 260 1.28 -1.43 -19.43
C ALA A 260 0.33 -2.62 -19.64
N LEU A 261 0.77 -3.65 -20.38
CA LEU A 261 0.01 -4.89 -20.58
C LEU A 261 -0.17 -5.68 -19.26
N LEU A 262 0.90 -5.76 -18.44
CA LEU A 262 0.83 -6.40 -17.13
C LEU A 262 -0.18 -5.69 -16.23
N THR A 263 -0.11 -4.36 -16.16
CA THR A 263 -1.03 -3.57 -15.34
C THR A 263 -2.48 -3.73 -15.78
N ALA A 264 -2.74 -3.65 -17.09
CA ALA A 264 -4.07 -3.84 -17.65
C ALA A 264 -4.61 -5.26 -17.45
N GLY A 265 -3.72 -6.27 -17.53
CA GLY A 265 -4.10 -7.67 -17.32
C GLY A 265 -4.37 -8.02 -15.85
N CYS A 266 -3.84 -7.24 -14.89
CA CYS A 266 -4.10 -7.41 -13.47
C CYS A 266 -5.40 -6.70 -13.02
N ALA A 267 -5.86 -5.69 -13.76
CA ALA A 267 -7.07 -4.93 -13.47
C ALA A 267 -8.33 -5.69 -13.90
#